data_27ccd23e6207fe9c9d6a85e1cbc659ec
#
_entry.id   27ccd23e6207fe9c9d6a85e1cbc659ec
#
_cell.length_a   1.000
_cell.length_b   1.000
_cell.length_c   1.000
_cell.angle_alpha   90.00
_cell.angle_beta   90.00
_cell.angle_gamma   90.00
#
_symmetry.space_group_name_H-M   'P 1'
#
loop_
_entity.id
_entity.type
_entity.pdbx_description
1 polymer ?
#
loop_
_entity_poly.entity_id
_entity_poly.type
_entity_poly.pdbx_seq_one_letter_code
_entity_poly.pdbx_strand_id
1 'polypeptide(L)'
;PVEVTHAVLAHIDRWEPHLHATYLLRPEQALEQARASEQRWLQGAPLGALDGVPTTIKENIATQGDPVPLGTAAVTLVPAAADAPPAARLREAGAVLITKTTMPDYGMLSSGLSSFHALARNPWDLRTTPGGSSAGGGAAAAAGYGPLHIGTDIGGSLRLPAGWCGIFSLKPSLGRIPIDPPYTGRAAGPMTRSVADAALMMQVLSQPD
;
A
#
# COMPACT_ATOMS: atom_id res chain seq x y z
N PRO A 1 -18.43 -5.39 -1.93
CA PRO A 1 -17.30 -4.46 -2.07
C PRO A 1 -17.61 -3.06 -1.56
N VAL A 2 -18.75 -2.49 -1.91
CA VAL A 2 -19.11 -1.10 -1.55
C VAL A 2 -19.20 -0.90 -0.05
N GLU A 3 -19.92 -1.77 0.67
CA GLU A 3 -20.07 -1.70 2.13
C GLU A 3 -18.71 -1.77 2.85
N VAL A 4 -17.85 -2.71 2.44
CA VAL A 4 -16.51 -2.86 3.01
C VAL A 4 -15.65 -1.63 2.75
N THR A 5 -15.70 -1.07 1.54
CA THR A 5 -14.95 0.14 1.20
C THR A 5 -15.41 1.33 2.04
N HIS A 6 -16.72 1.51 2.23
CA HIS A 6 -17.26 2.54 3.13
C HIS A 6 -16.78 2.36 4.57
N ALA A 7 -16.82 1.14 5.09
CA ALA A 7 -16.35 0.85 6.46
C ALA A 7 -14.86 1.16 6.63
N VAL A 8 -14.03 0.80 5.65
CA VAL A 8 -12.59 1.08 5.67
C VAL A 8 -12.33 2.59 5.58
N LEU A 9 -13.01 3.32 4.70
CA LEU A 9 -12.86 4.77 4.58
C LEU A 9 -13.25 5.50 5.87
N ALA A 10 -14.38 5.12 6.49
CA ALA A 10 -14.80 5.69 7.77
C ALA A 10 -13.82 5.37 8.90
N HIS A 11 -13.19 4.18 8.86
CA HIS A 11 -12.15 3.81 9.82
C HIS A 11 -10.86 4.61 9.62
N ILE A 12 -10.44 4.84 8.37
CA ILE A 12 -9.32 5.71 8.03
C ILE A 12 -9.59 7.13 8.53
N ASP A 13 -10.73 7.72 8.21
CA ASP A 13 -11.10 9.06 8.64
C ASP A 13 -10.96 9.27 10.15
N ARG A 14 -11.34 8.26 10.92
CA ARG A 14 -11.25 8.29 12.39
C ARG A 14 -9.81 8.25 12.92
N TRP A 15 -8.91 7.46 12.30
CA TRP A 15 -7.59 7.17 12.88
C TRP A 15 -6.44 7.90 12.20
N GLU A 16 -6.60 8.31 10.95
CA GLU A 16 -5.55 8.96 10.17
C GLU A 16 -5.02 10.25 10.79
N PRO A 17 -5.84 11.09 11.47
CA PRO A 17 -5.33 12.26 12.18
C PRO A 17 -4.30 11.95 13.28
N HIS A 18 -4.22 10.70 13.72
CA HIS A 18 -3.29 10.24 14.75
C HIS A 18 -2.11 9.45 14.17
N LEU A 19 -2.30 8.79 13.04
CA LEU A 19 -1.34 7.82 12.50
C LEU A 19 -0.45 8.38 11.40
N HIS A 20 -0.98 9.31 10.59
CA HIS A 20 -0.28 9.89 9.44
C HIS A 20 0.31 8.81 8.52
N ALA A 21 -0.47 7.75 8.28
CA ALA A 21 -0.05 6.59 7.51
C ALA A 21 -0.28 6.77 6.00
N THR A 22 -1.18 7.71 5.63
CA THR A 22 -1.63 7.84 4.24
C THR A 22 -1.11 9.11 3.57
N TYR A 23 -1.02 9.01 2.24
CA TYR A 23 -0.65 10.14 1.38
C TYR A 23 -1.74 10.29 0.35
N LEU A 24 -2.31 10.45 -0.40
CA LEU A 24 -3.38 10.53 -1.40
C LEU A 24 -4.54 9.56 -1.09
N LEU A 25 -5.37 9.91 -0.13
CA LEU A 25 -6.65 9.24 0.07
C LEU A 25 -7.64 9.70 -1.02
N ARG A 26 -8.31 8.75 -1.69
CA ARG A 26 -9.23 9.02 -2.81
C ARG A 26 -10.58 8.31 -2.61
N PRO A 27 -11.43 8.79 -1.71
CA PRO A 27 -12.67 8.11 -1.32
C PRO A 27 -13.63 7.89 -2.50
N GLU A 28 -13.84 8.91 -3.35
CA GLU A 28 -14.77 8.85 -4.48
C GLU A 28 -14.31 7.81 -5.49
N GLN A 29 -13.03 7.82 -5.85
CA GLN A 29 -12.45 6.86 -6.79
C GLN A 29 -12.48 5.42 -6.24
N ALA A 30 -12.22 5.25 -4.95
CA ALA A 30 -12.30 3.95 -4.29
C ALA A 30 -13.73 3.39 -4.32
N LEU A 31 -14.72 4.23 -4.04
CA LEU A 31 -16.13 3.85 -4.09
C LEU A 31 -16.61 3.55 -5.52
N GLU A 32 -16.10 4.26 -6.52
CA GLU A 32 -16.37 3.96 -7.93
C GLU A 32 -15.82 2.57 -8.31
N GLN A 33 -14.57 2.28 -7.95
CA GLN A 33 -13.96 0.95 -8.15
C GLN A 33 -14.75 -0.15 -7.42
N ALA A 34 -15.17 0.12 -6.19
CA ALA A 34 -15.96 -0.83 -5.40
C ALA A 34 -17.33 -1.11 -6.03
N ARG A 35 -18.03 -0.09 -6.56
CA ARG A 35 -19.30 -0.28 -7.29
C ARG A 35 -19.10 -1.10 -8.56
N ALA A 36 -18.06 -0.81 -9.32
CA ALA A 36 -17.75 -1.60 -10.51
C ALA A 36 -17.47 -3.07 -10.18
N SER A 37 -16.73 -3.34 -9.11
CA SER A 37 -16.51 -4.70 -8.60
C SER A 37 -17.82 -5.36 -8.16
N GLU A 38 -18.65 -4.66 -7.40
CA GLU A 38 -19.93 -5.19 -6.95
C GLU A 38 -20.81 -5.63 -8.12
N GLN A 39 -20.85 -4.84 -9.20
CA GLN A 39 -21.58 -5.23 -10.42
C GLN A 39 -21.00 -6.50 -11.06
N ARG A 40 -19.68 -6.66 -11.10
CA ARG A 40 -19.06 -7.90 -11.60
C ARG A 40 -19.44 -9.12 -10.75
N TRP A 41 -19.42 -8.99 -9.43
CA TRP A 41 -19.83 -10.06 -8.52
C TRP A 41 -21.31 -10.43 -8.71
N LEU A 42 -22.21 -9.45 -8.85
CA LEU A 42 -23.63 -9.70 -9.10
C LEU A 42 -23.88 -10.39 -10.44
N GLN A 43 -23.01 -10.16 -11.43
CA GLN A 43 -23.08 -10.81 -12.75
C GLN A 43 -22.36 -12.17 -12.79
N GLY A 44 -21.76 -12.62 -11.70
CA GLY A 44 -20.98 -13.86 -11.64
C GLY A 44 -19.66 -13.83 -12.43
N ALA A 45 -19.12 -12.63 -12.71
CA ALA A 45 -17.92 -12.41 -13.50
C ALA A 45 -16.84 -11.56 -12.77
N PRO A 46 -16.44 -11.95 -11.53
CA PRO A 46 -15.36 -11.24 -10.84
C PRO A 46 -14.03 -11.42 -11.59
N LEU A 47 -13.15 -10.43 -11.49
CA LEU A 47 -11.80 -10.45 -12.12
C LEU A 47 -10.84 -11.41 -11.42
N GLY A 48 -11.13 -11.80 -10.19
CA GLY A 48 -10.31 -12.73 -9.41
C GLY A 48 -10.55 -12.59 -7.91
N ALA A 49 -9.70 -13.22 -7.13
CA ALA A 49 -9.85 -13.28 -5.68
C ALA A 49 -9.62 -11.93 -4.97
N LEU A 50 -8.99 -10.94 -5.63
CA LEU A 50 -8.80 -9.60 -5.09
C LEU A 50 -9.85 -8.59 -5.58
N ASP A 51 -10.81 -9.02 -6.41
CA ASP A 51 -11.81 -8.10 -6.96
C ASP A 51 -12.70 -7.50 -5.86
N GLY A 52 -12.61 -6.19 -5.69
CA GLY A 52 -13.32 -5.42 -4.67
C GLY A 52 -12.63 -5.36 -3.30
N VAL A 53 -11.41 -5.90 -3.16
CA VAL A 53 -10.69 -5.88 -1.89
C VAL A 53 -9.96 -4.54 -1.70
N PRO A 54 -10.23 -3.80 -0.59
CA PRO A 54 -9.52 -2.58 -0.27
C PRO A 54 -8.02 -2.79 -0.09
N THR A 55 -7.22 -2.04 -0.84
CA THR A 55 -5.77 -2.21 -0.91
C THR A 55 -5.05 -0.85 -0.84
N THR A 56 -3.94 -0.77 -0.12
CA THR A 56 -3.07 0.41 -0.09
C THR A 56 -1.74 0.14 -0.79
N ILE A 57 -1.16 1.18 -1.38
CA ILE A 57 0.10 1.09 -2.13
C ILE A 57 1.10 2.09 -1.56
N LYS A 58 2.33 1.62 -1.27
CA LYS A 58 3.42 2.54 -0.88
C LYS A 58 3.67 3.58 -1.98
N GLU A 59 3.88 4.82 -1.60
CA GLU A 59 3.96 5.95 -2.54
C GLU A 59 5.04 5.82 -3.62
N ASN A 60 6.14 5.10 -3.35
CA ASN A 60 7.21 4.89 -4.32
C ASN A 60 6.91 3.83 -5.40
N ILE A 61 5.75 3.18 -5.32
CA ILE A 61 5.19 2.37 -6.40
C ILE A 61 4.27 3.28 -7.19
N ALA A 62 4.66 3.67 -8.39
CA ALA A 62 3.90 4.63 -9.19
C ALA A 62 2.49 4.11 -9.48
N THR A 63 1.53 5.03 -9.40
CA THR A 63 0.14 4.84 -9.85
C THR A 63 -0.19 5.95 -10.83
N GLN A 64 -0.74 5.60 -11.97
CA GLN A 64 -1.02 6.55 -13.06
C GLN A 64 -1.82 7.76 -12.57
N GLY A 65 -1.34 8.95 -12.88
CA GLY A 65 -1.94 10.22 -12.50
C GLY A 65 -1.60 10.72 -11.10
N ASP A 66 -0.92 9.92 -10.28
CA ASP A 66 -0.51 10.31 -8.93
C ASP A 66 0.96 10.73 -8.89
N PRO A 67 1.32 11.80 -8.18
CA PRO A 67 2.72 12.16 -7.98
C PRO A 67 3.42 11.23 -7.00
N VAL A 68 4.74 11.10 -7.18
CA VAL A 68 5.61 10.23 -6.36
C VAL A 68 6.64 11.10 -5.64
N PRO A 69 6.35 11.62 -4.43
CA PRO A 69 7.23 12.51 -3.68
C PRO A 69 8.48 11.83 -3.11
N LEU A 70 8.55 10.50 -3.10
CA LEU A 70 9.63 9.73 -2.47
C LEU A 70 9.91 10.12 -1.01
N GLY A 71 8.87 10.52 -0.27
CA GLY A 71 8.96 10.95 1.11
C GLY A 71 9.66 12.28 1.33
N THR A 72 10.05 13.00 0.28
CA THR A 72 10.89 14.19 0.41
C THR A 72 10.27 15.44 -0.20
N ALA A 73 10.48 16.58 0.47
CA ALA A 73 10.12 17.91 -0.04
C ALA A 73 11.05 18.41 -1.17
N ALA A 74 12.14 17.71 -1.45
CA ALA A 74 13.13 18.11 -2.45
C ALA A 74 12.76 17.71 -3.90
N VAL A 75 11.70 16.91 -4.08
CA VAL A 75 11.27 16.41 -5.40
C VAL A 75 10.16 17.29 -5.98
N THR A 76 10.27 17.64 -7.25
CA THR A 76 9.18 18.27 -8.00
C THR A 76 8.09 17.21 -8.24
N LEU A 77 6.87 17.53 -7.82
CA LEU A 77 5.74 16.62 -7.97
C LEU A 77 5.26 16.59 -9.42
N VAL A 78 5.42 15.46 -10.07
CA VAL A 78 4.93 15.20 -11.43
C VAL A 78 4.06 13.96 -11.39
N PRO A 79 2.82 14.01 -11.92
CA PRO A 79 1.97 12.83 -12.03
C PRO A 79 2.65 11.72 -12.83
N ALA A 80 2.60 10.49 -12.33
CA ALA A 80 3.15 9.33 -13.03
C ALA A 80 2.39 9.09 -14.34
N ALA A 81 3.13 8.82 -15.41
CA ALA A 81 2.54 8.57 -16.74
C ALA A 81 1.81 7.23 -16.84
N ALA A 82 2.22 6.24 -16.03
CA ALA A 82 1.66 4.89 -16.02
C ALA A 82 1.71 4.28 -14.60
N ASP A 83 0.96 3.21 -14.41
CA ASP A 83 1.11 2.35 -13.24
C ASP A 83 2.45 1.59 -13.32
N ALA A 84 3.16 1.48 -12.19
CA ALA A 84 4.23 0.49 -12.06
C ALA A 84 3.64 -0.93 -12.04
N PRO A 85 4.40 -1.97 -12.40
CA PRO A 85 3.88 -3.33 -12.52
C PRO A 85 3.05 -3.82 -11.33
N PRO A 86 3.44 -3.60 -10.06
CA PRO A 86 2.61 -4.05 -8.94
C PRO A 86 1.25 -3.34 -8.87
N ALA A 87 1.19 -2.06 -9.23
CA ALA A 87 -0.07 -1.30 -9.26
C ALA A 87 -0.98 -1.77 -10.40
N ALA A 88 -0.39 -2.02 -11.59
CA ALA A 88 -1.11 -2.55 -12.74
C ALA A 88 -1.73 -3.92 -12.41
N ARG A 89 -0.96 -4.86 -11.85
CA ARG A 89 -1.48 -6.19 -11.46
C ARG A 89 -2.63 -6.11 -10.46
N LEU A 90 -2.55 -5.21 -9.47
CA LEU A 90 -3.64 -5.02 -8.51
C LEU A 90 -4.91 -4.45 -9.16
N ARG A 91 -4.77 -3.49 -10.09
CA ARG A 91 -5.93 -2.96 -10.84
C ARG A 91 -6.56 -4.01 -11.74
N GLU A 92 -5.76 -4.78 -12.47
CA GLU A 92 -6.23 -5.87 -13.33
C GLU A 92 -6.96 -6.96 -12.56
N ALA A 93 -6.53 -7.23 -11.32
CA ALA A 93 -7.21 -8.13 -10.40
C ALA A 93 -8.47 -7.52 -9.74
N GLY A 94 -8.80 -6.26 -10.04
CA GLY A 94 -9.98 -5.58 -9.52
C GLY A 94 -9.85 -5.07 -8.09
N ALA A 95 -8.66 -5.03 -7.51
CA ALA A 95 -8.45 -4.50 -6.17
C ALA A 95 -8.87 -3.01 -6.09
N VAL A 96 -9.50 -2.63 -4.98
CA VAL A 96 -9.90 -1.24 -4.72
C VAL A 96 -8.73 -0.48 -4.12
N LEU A 97 -8.08 0.36 -4.93
CA LEU A 97 -6.95 1.17 -4.48
C LEU A 97 -7.46 2.39 -3.71
N ILE A 98 -7.34 2.37 -2.37
CA ILE A 98 -7.91 3.40 -1.51
C ILE A 98 -6.96 4.59 -1.31
N THR A 99 -5.67 4.32 -1.14
CA THR A 99 -4.70 5.36 -0.80
C THR A 99 -3.27 4.91 -1.09
N LYS A 100 -2.40 5.90 -1.22
CA LYS A 100 -0.94 5.71 -1.13
C LYS A 100 -0.53 5.80 0.33
N THR A 101 0.50 5.04 0.74
CA THR A 101 1.02 5.07 2.11
C THR A 101 2.37 5.77 2.19
N THR A 102 2.61 6.44 3.31
CA THR A 102 3.78 7.30 3.53
C THR A 102 5.09 6.53 3.71
N MET A 103 6.18 7.18 3.38
CA MET A 103 7.54 6.69 3.59
C MET A 103 8.48 7.85 3.99
N PRO A 104 9.65 7.59 4.60
CA PRO A 104 10.67 8.62 4.84
C PRO A 104 11.38 9.04 3.56
N ASP A 105 12.13 10.15 3.64
CA ASP A 105 12.93 10.69 2.53
C ASP A 105 13.71 9.60 1.80
N TYR A 106 13.45 9.46 0.51
CA TYR A 106 14.05 8.47 -0.40
C TYR A 106 14.01 7.01 0.08
N GLY A 107 13.21 6.71 1.11
CA GLY A 107 13.17 5.40 1.73
C GLY A 107 14.42 5.02 2.52
N MET A 108 15.21 5.98 2.95
CA MET A 108 16.55 5.77 3.55
C MET A 108 16.53 5.62 5.07
N LEU A 109 15.37 5.73 5.72
CA LEU A 109 15.24 5.61 7.17
C LEU A 109 14.36 4.42 7.58
N SER A 110 14.70 3.83 8.73
CA SER A 110 13.87 2.81 9.40
C SER A 110 12.82 3.46 10.30
N SER A 111 12.19 4.55 9.84
CA SER A 111 11.20 5.32 10.61
C SER A 111 10.16 5.95 9.68
N GLY A 112 9.13 6.58 10.27
CA GLY A 112 8.15 7.37 9.55
C GLY A 112 8.54 8.86 9.37
N LEU A 113 9.79 9.23 9.66
CA LEU A 113 10.26 10.61 9.55
C LEU A 113 10.46 11.01 8.09
N SER A 114 9.80 12.07 7.67
CA SER A 114 9.80 12.57 6.29
C SER A 114 9.83 14.09 6.30
N SER A 115 10.51 14.70 5.34
CA SER A 115 10.43 16.16 5.13
C SER A 115 9.17 16.56 4.36
N PHE A 116 8.45 15.61 3.76
CA PHE A 116 7.24 15.87 2.98
C PHE A 116 5.96 15.48 3.73
N HIS A 117 5.95 14.36 4.45
CA HIS A 117 4.78 13.87 5.17
C HIS A 117 4.84 14.22 6.65
N ALA A 118 3.69 14.31 7.29
CA ALA A 118 3.61 14.28 8.74
C ALA A 118 4.20 12.97 9.27
N LEU A 119 4.75 13.01 10.49
CA LEU A 119 5.45 11.87 11.10
C LEU A 119 4.50 10.69 11.33
N ALA A 120 4.70 9.61 10.58
CA ALA A 120 3.92 8.39 10.74
C ALA A 120 4.14 7.75 12.13
N ARG A 121 3.06 7.28 12.75
CA ARG A 121 3.04 6.76 14.12
C ARG A 121 2.65 5.28 14.16
N ASN A 122 3.18 4.59 15.16
CA ASN A 122 2.83 3.20 15.42
C ASN A 122 1.44 3.13 16.07
N PRO A 123 0.48 2.35 15.54
CA PRO A 123 -0.87 2.25 16.13
C PRO A 123 -0.91 1.70 17.56
N TRP A 124 0.09 0.91 17.96
CA TRP A 124 0.17 0.35 19.31
C TRP A 124 0.64 1.36 20.35
N ASP A 125 1.49 2.31 19.96
CA ASP A 125 1.95 3.41 20.79
C ASP A 125 2.31 4.61 19.90
N LEU A 126 1.47 5.63 19.91
CA LEU A 126 1.62 6.83 19.09
C LEU A 126 2.90 7.64 19.36
N ARG A 127 3.63 7.34 20.44
CA ARG A 127 4.92 7.95 20.76
C ARG A 127 6.07 7.32 19.98
N THR A 128 5.84 6.17 19.36
CA THR A 128 6.85 5.37 18.67
C THR A 128 6.67 5.39 17.16
N THR A 129 7.74 5.04 16.43
CA THR A 129 7.72 4.89 14.97
C THR A 129 7.13 3.54 14.57
N PRO A 130 6.42 3.44 13.44
CA PRO A 130 5.98 2.17 12.89
C PRO A 130 7.11 1.40 12.18
N GLY A 131 8.35 1.87 12.24
CA GLY A 131 9.42 1.38 11.39
C GLY A 131 9.43 2.07 10.03
N GLY A 132 10.22 1.54 9.11
CA GLY A 132 10.38 2.11 7.76
C GLY A 132 11.26 1.22 6.86
N SER A 133 11.31 1.56 5.61
CA SER A 133 10.72 2.74 4.96
C SER A 133 9.25 2.56 4.53
N SER A 134 8.63 1.38 4.61
CA SER A 134 7.18 1.21 4.38
C SER A 134 6.39 1.57 5.65
N ALA A 135 6.65 2.75 6.20
CA ALA A 135 6.15 3.21 7.49
C ALA A 135 4.61 3.29 7.52
N GLY A 136 4.04 3.99 6.56
CA GLY A 136 2.59 4.11 6.44
C GLY A 136 1.91 2.76 6.14
N GLY A 137 2.55 1.88 5.35
CA GLY A 137 2.04 0.54 5.06
C GLY A 137 1.96 -0.34 6.30
N GLY A 138 2.99 -0.30 7.16
CA GLY A 138 3.00 -1.01 8.45
C GLY A 138 1.93 -0.50 9.40
N ALA A 139 1.84 0.84 9.56
CA ALA A 139 0.82 1.47 10.39
C ALA A 139 -0.60 1.19 9.88
N ALA A 140 -0.84 1.33 8.58
CA ALA A 140 -2.13 1.07 7.94
C ALA A 140 -2.59 -0.39 8.15
N ALA A 141 -1.68 -1.36 7.95
CA ALA A 141 -1.99 -2.77 8.15
C ALA A 141 -2.35 -3.08 9.60
N ALA A 142 -1.56 -2.58 10.56
CA ALA A 142 -1.82 -2.79 11.99
C ALA A 142 -3.09 -2.08 12.45
N ALA A 143 -3.37 -0.89 11.92
CA ALA A 143 -4.58 -0.14 12.22
C ALA A 143 -5.84 -0.67 11.54
N GLY A 144 -5.73 -1.57 10.56
CA GLY A 144 -6.89 -2.13 9.87
C GLY A 144 -7.44 -1.28 8.72
N TYR A 145 -6.59 -0.55 8.00
CA TYR A 145 -6.97 0.23 6.81
C TYR A 145 -7.17 -0.67 5.58
N GLY A 146 -7.92 -1.73 5.77
CA GLY A 146 -8.11 -2.80 4.80
C GLY A 146 -7.22 -4.03 5.09
N PRO A 147 -7.36 -5.11 4.33
CA PRO A 147 -6.60 -6.34 4.54
C PRO A 147 -5.26 -6.35 3.81
N LEU A 148 -5.12 -5.63 2.70
CA LEU A 148 -4.01 -5.74 1.78
C LEU A 148 -3.22 -4.44 1.65
N HIS A 149 -1.91 -4.54 1.82
CA HIS A 149 -0.99 -3.41 1.68
C HIS A 149 0.25 -3.88 0.91
N ILE A 150 0.82 -3.02 0.07
CA ILE A 150 2.07 -3.33 -0.62
C ILE A 150 3.13 -2.29 -0.29
N GLY A 151 4.32 -2.77 0.02
CA GLY A 151 5.52 -1.98 0.27
C GLY A 151 6.70 -2.42 -0.56
N THR A 152 7.87 -1.86 -0.25
CA THR A 152 9.15 -2.21 -0.89
C THR A 152 10.22 -2.44 0.17
N ASP A 153 11.24 -3.24 -0.15
CA ASP A 153 12.33 -3.60 0.76
C ASP A 153 13.66 -3.70 0.01
N ILE A 154 14.68 -3.01 0.50
CA ILE A 154 16.08 -3.20 0.13
C ILE A 154 16.84 -3.65 1.37
N GLY A 155 16.76 -2.89 2.45
CA GLY A 155 17.51 -3.09 3.70
C GLY A 155 16.62 -3.46 4.91
N GLY A 156 15.37 -3.92 4.68
CA GLY A 156 14.44 -4.27 5.76
C GLY A 156 13.10 -3.53 5.71
N SER A 157 12.85 -2.77 4.66
CA SER A 157 11.70 -1.82 4.61
C SER A 157 10.31 -2.46 4.51
N LEU A 158 10.18 -3.78 4.38
CA LEU A 158 8.97 -4.56 4.65
C LEU A 158 9.04 -5.18 6.04
N ARG A 159 10.18 -5.79 6.34
CA ARG A 159 10.39 -6.63 7.53
C ARG A 159 10.43 -5.82 8.83
N LEU A 160 11.06 -4.63 8.82
CA LEU A 160 11.13 -3.76 10.00
C LEU A 160 9.73 -3.23 10.40
N PRO A 161 8.94 -2.61 9.51
CA PRO A 161 7.59 -2.23 9.86
C PRO A 161 6.72 -3.42 10.28
N ALA A 162 6.89 -4.58 9.66
CA ALA A 162 6.14 -5.78 10.05
C ALA A 162 6.45 -6.20 11.48
N GLY A 163 7.73 -6.26 11.85
CA GLY A 163 8.15 -6.63 13.20
C GLY A 163 7.71 -5.61 14.25
N TRP A 164 7.76 -4.30 13.93
CA TRP A 164 7.45 -3.25 14.89
C TRP A 164 5.95 -2.97 15.03
N CYS A 165 5.16 -3.24 13.99
CA CYS A 165 3.70 -3.09 14.02
C CYS A 165 2.96 -4.41 14.28
N GLY A 166 3.66 -5.55 14.43
CA GLY A 166 3.03 -6.84 14.73
C GLY A 166 2.17 -7.37 13.58
N ILE A 167 2.60 -7.16 12.32
CA ILE A 167 1.93 -7.67 11.13
C ILE A 167 2.79 -8.70 10.40
N PHE A 168 2.22 -9.40 9.43
CA PHE A 168 2.96 -10.25 8.52
C PHE A 168 3.45 -9.46 7.30
N SER A 169 4.66 -9.74 6.81
CA SER A 169 5.11 -9.31 5.50
C SER A 169 6.02 -10.36 4.86
N LEU A 170 6.07 -10.35 3.54
CA LEU A 170 6.99 -11.17 2.77
C LEU A 170 7.87 -10.27 1.89
N LYS A 171 9.19 -10.34 2.09
CA LYS A 171 10.17 -9.86 1.12
C LYS A 171 10.51 -11.02 0.19
N PRO A 172 9.95 -11.10 -1.01
CA PRO A 172 10.24 -12.19 -1.93
C PRO A 172 11.66 -12.10 -2.48
N SER A 173 12.06 -13.10 -3.23
CA SER A 173 13.30 -13.05 -3.99
C SER A 173 13.30 -11.88 -4.97
N LEU A 174 14.48 -11.32 -5.24
CA LEU A 174 14.64 -10.25 -6.22
C LEU A 174 14.10 -10.71 -7.59
N GLY A 175 13.29 -9.86 -8.22
CA GLY A 175 12.69 -10.14 -9.52
C GLY A 175 11.42 -11.02 -9.47
N ARG A 176 11.00 -11.52 -8.28
CA ARG A 176 9.76 -12.31 -8.19
C ARG A 176 8.51 -11.46 -8.45
N ILE A 177 8.52 -10.22 -8.05
CA ILE A 177 7.53 -9.20 -8.40
C ILE A 177 8.23 -8.19 -9.28
N PRO A 178 7.76 -7.94 -10.52
CA PRO A 178 8.31 -6.90 -11.37
C PRO A 178 8.19 -5.52 -10.70
N ILE A 179 9.20 -4.68 -10.87
CA ILE A 179 9.21 -3.31 -10.33
C ILE A 179 9.74 -2.35 -11.39
N ASP A 180 9.18 -1.14 -11.41
CA ASP A 180 9.63 -0.04 -12.25
C ASP A 180 9.76 1.27 -11.43
N PRO A 181 10.84 2.04 -11.57
CA PRO A 181 12.08 1.66 -12.26
C PRO A 181 12.79 0.49 -11.54
N PRO A 182 13.50 -0.35 -12.30
CA PRO A 182 14.27 -1.43 -11.70
C PRO A 182 15.39 -0.85 -10.84
N TYR A 183 15.59 -1.43 -9.65
CA TYR A 183 16.62 -1.00 -8.72
C TYR A 183 17.25 -2.23 -8.05
N THR A 184 18.57 -2.32 -8.13
CA THR A 184 19.32 -3.48 -7.59
C THR A 184 19.02 -3.68 -6.10
N GLY A 185 18.58 -4.89 -5.76
CA GLY A 185 18.24 -5.27 -4.39
C GLY A 185 16.84 -4.87 -3.91
N ARG A 186 16.09 -4.01 -4.63
CA ARG A 186 14.74 -3.65 -4.24
C ARG A 186 13.75 -4.73 -4.63
N ALA A 187 12.98 -5.22 -3.66
CA ALA A 187 11.84 -6.08 -3.88
C ALA A 187 10.55 -5.35 -3.44
N ALA A 188 9.44 -5.56 -4.15
CA ALA A 188 8.12 -5.26 -3.66
C ALA A 188 7.54 -6.47 -2.93
N GLY A 189 6.60 -6.26 -2.00
CA GLY A 189 6.00 -7.38 -1.29
C GLY A 189 4.77 -7.00 -0.47
N PRO A 190 3.94 -8.00 -0.11
CA PRO A 190 2.74 -7.81 0.68
C PRO A 190 3.07 -7.48 2.14
N MET A 191 2.20 -6.70 2.73
CA MET A 191 2.12 -6.41 4.17
C MET A 191 0.67 -6.64 4.58
N THR A 192 0.41 -7.58 5.49
CA THR A 192 -0.95 -8.05 5.81
C THR A 192 -1.03 -8.46 7.28
N ARG A 193 -2.22 -8.72 7.79
CA ARG A 193 -2.38 -9.27 9.14
C ARG A 193 -2.35 -10.79 9.19
N SER A 194 -2.47 -11.45 8.04
CA SER A 194 -2.42 -12.92 7.96
C SER A 194 -1.49 -13.41 6.84
N VAL A 195 -0.95 -14.60 7.00
CA VAL A 195 -0.16 -15.29 5.96
C VAL A 195 -1.03 -15.61 4.75
N ALA A 196 -2.30 -15.95 4.97
CA ALA A 196 -3.24 -16.30 3.89
C ALA A 196 -3.46 -15.11 2.94
N ASP A 197 -3.67 -13.90 3.48
CA ASP A 197 -3.83 -12.68 2.69
C ASP A 197 -2.56 -12.36 1.89
N ALA A 198 -1.39 -12.56 2.50
CA ALA A 198 -0.12 -12.35 1.81
C ALA A 198 0.08 -13.35 0.67
N ALA A 199 -0.28 -14.62 0.88
CA ALA A 199 -0.19 -15.66 -0.15
C ALA A 199 -1.14 -15.34 -1.32
N LEU A 200 -2.36 -14.90 -1.03
CA LEU A 200 -3.33 -14.48 -2.03
C LEU A 200 -2.82 -13.28 -2.85
N MET A 201 -2.28 -12.28 -2.16
CA MET A 201 -1.71 -11.10 -2.81
C MET A 201 -0.49 -11.46 -3.68
N MET A 202 0.36 -12.39 -3.22
CA MET A 202 1.50 -12.88 -4.00
C MET A 202 1.11 -13.57 -5.31
N GLN A 203 -0.02 -14.27 -5.35
CA GLN A 203 -0.50 -14.91 -6.60
C GLN A 203 -0.79 -13.88 -7.70
N VAL A 204 -1.25 -12.69 -7.31
CA VAL A 204 -1.50 -11.58 -8.25
C VAL A 204 -0.21 -10.84 -8.59
N LEU A 205 0.56 -10.43 -7.57
CA LEU A 205 1.74 -9.58 -7.75
C LEU A 205 2.90 -10.28 -8.48
N SER A 206 2.97 -11.60 -8.43
CA SER A 206 4.06 -12.38 -9.06
C SER A 206 3.73 -12.89 -10.45
N GLN A 207 2.66 -12.43 -11.06
CA GLN A 207 2.37 -12.70 -12.47
C GLN A 207 3.39 -11.98 -13.36
N PRO A 208 3.73 -12.55 -14.52
CA PRO A 208 4.59 -11.90 -15.50
C PRO A 208 4.05 -10.54 -15.90
N ASP A 209 4.96 -9.63 -16.22
CA ASP A 209 4.63 -8.29 -16.73
C ASP A 209 4.60 -8.33 -18.27
#